data_b60a396f9832ad28fd55ea36df3a8d65
#
_entry.id   b60a396f9832ad28fd55ea36df3a8d65
#
_cell.length_a   1.000
_cell.length_b   1.000
_cell.length_c   1.000
_cell.angle_alpha   90.00
_cell.angle_beta   90.00
_cell.angle_gamma   90.00
#
_symmetry.space_group_name_H-M   'P 1'
#
loop_
_entity.id
_entity.type
_entity.pdbx_description
1 polymer ?
#
loop_
_entity_poly.entity_id
_entity_poly.type
_entity_poly.pdbx_seq_one_letter_code
_entity_poly.pdbx_strand_id
1 'polypeptide(L)'
;IHKPISGVWEIRLSDVADTRTFDWEQAKKEEPVPPTGATLTVTAIAAEVSVMQQATADQGTGSATHDLWVTNRMGVFTGRLMSNPLGSARRQQLELAEKEQQIFEVEVPPGSPALMARVFGLSDSDADVDLYVFDCTSDECRPARTDADPKGDESVIIWNPSAGKWKIAVDAASLPSETVTYEYLDVVFNSSFGNVGVLDVPQERGQDSRWMAKAHVWSAGAGSHEPGRTPYPAVLLEGWEGSQSFPLSILELVSDRTPSRER
;
A
#
# COMPACT_ATOMS: atom_id res chain seq x y z
N ILE A 1 -13.48 14.41 -11.05
CA ILE A 1 -14.03 13.53 -12.13
C ILE A 1 -15.09 12.66 -11.49
N HIS A 2 -16.35 12.81 -11.93
CA HIS A 2 -17.47 12.01 -11.41
C HIS A 2 -17.38 10.59 -12.00
N LYS A 3 -17.17 9.58 -11.15
CA LYS A 3 -17.02 8.15 -11.49
C LYS A 3 -15.89 7.92 -12.50
N PRO A 4 -14.64 8.09 -12.10
CA PRO A 4 -13.53 7.75 -12.98
C PRO A 4 -13.59 6.26 -13.31
N ILE A 5 -13.36 5.92 -14.55
CA ILE A 5 -13.12 4.53 -14.94
C ILE A 5 -11.83 4.12 -14.24
N SER A 6 -11.81 2.96 -13.60
CA SER A 6 -10.60 2.44 -12.98
C SER A 6 -9.49 2.32 -14.03
N GLY A 7 -8.29 2.74 -13.71
CA GLY A 7 -7.17 2.73 -14.63
C GLY A 7 -6.06 3.69 -14.23
N VAL A 8 -5.01 3.73 -15.03
CA VAL A 8 -3.96 4.75 -14.90
C VAL A 8 -4.45 6.01 -15.60
N TRP A 9 -4.52 7.10 -14.85
CA TRP A 9 -4.89 8.40 -15.37
C TRP A 9 -3.65 9.29 -15.40
N GLU A 10 -3.30 9.81 -16.56
CA GLU A 10 -2.30 10.86 -16.68
C GLU A 10 -3.03 12.21 -16.82
N ILE A 11 -2.92 13.06 -15.82
CA ILE A 11 -3.40 14.43 -15.88
C ILE A 11 -2.20 15.30 -16.24
N ARG A 12 -2.14 15.76 -17.47
CA ARG A 12 -1.14 16.76 -17.88
C ARG A 12 -1.69 18.14 -17.64
N LEU A 13 -1.08 18.82 -16.68
CA LEU A 13 -1.28 20.25 -16.52
C LEU A 13 -0.23 20.94 -17.41
N SER A 14 -0.64 21.39 -18.59
CA SER A 14 0.23 22.18 -19.45
C SER A 14 -0.12 23.65 -19.26
N ASP A 15 0.74 24.40 -18.63
CA ASP A 15 0.78 25.83 -18.79
C ASP A 15 2.22 26.31 -19.01
N VAL A 16 2.33 27.49 -19.60
CA VAL A 16 3.54 28.00 -20.21
C VAL A 16 4.50 28.52 -19.15
N ALA A 17 5.64 27.88 -19.08
CA ALA A 17 6.93 28.41 -18.66
C ALA A 17 6.96 29.41 -17.50
N ASP A 18 7.13 28.91 -16.29
CA ASP A 18 7.95 29.60 -15.33
C ASP A 18 8.92 28.62 -14.65
N THR A 19 10.23 28.85 -14.83
CA THR A 19 11.30 28.01 -14.29
C THR A 19 11.66 28.38 -12.85
N ARG A 20 10.76 28.98 -12.10
CA ARG A 20 11.01 29.34 -10.71
C ARG A 20 10.93 28.10 -9.81
N THR A 21 11.95 27.90 -9.02
CA THR A 21 11.95 26.93 -7.92
C THR A 21 10.83 27.27 -6.95
N PHE A 22 9.98 26.28 -6.66
CA PHE A 22 8.86 26.45 -5.74
C PHE A 22 9.39 26.65 -4.31
N ASP A 23 9.14 27.81 -3.74
CA ASP A 23 9.50 28.16 -2.36
C ASP A 23 8.24 28.06 -1.48
N TRP A 24 8.17 27.08 -0.62
CA TRP A 24 7.06 26.82 0.29
C TRP A 24 6.80 27.95 1.28
N GLU A 25 7.83 28.69 1.67
CA GLU A 25 7.68 29.81 2.62
C GLU A 25 7.08 31.06 1.94
N GLN A 26 7.28 31.21 0.64
CA GLN A 26 6.61 32.25 -0.15
C GLN A 26 5.18 31.83 -0.54
N ALA A 27 4.93 30.56 -0.82
CA ALA A 27 3.61 30.06 -1.20
C ALA A 27 2.54 30.25 -0.11
N LYS A 28 2.95 30.36 1.14
CA LYS A 28 2.04 30.70 2.27
C LYS A 28 1.63 32.17 2.31
N LYS A 29 2.23 33.02 1.53
CA LYS A 29 2.05 34.50 1.60
C LYS A 29 1.46 35.13 0.34
N GLU A 30 1.42 34.42 -0.77
CA GLU A 30 0.93 34.91 -2.05
C GLU A 30 -0.24 34.04 -2.55
N GLU A 31 -1.16 34.63 -3.31
CA GLU A 31 -2.23 33.86 -3.96
C GLU A 31 -1.62 32.73 -4.79
N PRO A 32 -2.22 31.53 -4.78
CA PRO A 32 -1.62 30.37 -5.43
C PRO A 32 -1.43 30.62 -6.91
N VAL A 33 -0.17 30.77 -7.32
CA VAL A 33 0.20 30.73 -8.74
C VAL A 33 0.03 29.29 -9.17
N PRO A 34 -0.79 29.00 -10.18
CA PRO A 34 -0.99 27.64 -10.64
C PRO A 34 0.36 27.02 -11.05
N PRO A 35 0.67 25.81 -10.58
CA PRO A 35 1.93 25.16 -10.93
C PRO A 35 1.98 24.91 -12.42
N THR A 36 2.99 25.46 -13.07
CA THR A 36 3.26 25.23 -14.48
C THR A 36 3.98 23.90 -14.66
N GLY A 37 3.38 22.97 -15.42
CA GLY A 37 4.05 21.77 -15.88
C GLY A 37 4.14 20.61 -14.90
N ALA A 38 3.18 20.46 -13.96
CA ALA A 38 3.10 19.27 -13.14
C ALA A 38 2.39 18.13 -13.90
N THR A 39 3.01 16.96 -13.96
CA THR A 39 2.36 15.73 -14.38
C THR A 39 1.86 15.01 -13.15
N LEU A 40 0.56 14.95 -12.95
CA LEU A 40 -0.08 14.17 -11.90
C LEU A 40 -0.51 12.83 -12.49
N THR A 41 0.15 11.75 -12.10
CA THR A 41 -0.27 10.39 -12.46
C THR A 41 -1.13 9.86 -11.32
N VAL A 42 -2.43 9.74 -11.56
CA VAL A 42 -3.35 9.11 -10.60
C VAL A 42 -3.54 7.66 -11.04
N THR A 43 -3.07 6.73 -10.22
CA THR A 43 -3.30 5.30 -10.43
C THR A 43 -4.45 4.87 -9.52
N ALA A 44 -5.64 4.74 -10.08
CA ALA A 44 -6.76 4.15 -9.35
C ALA A 44 -6.71 2.62 -9.51
N ILE A 45 -6.46 1.90 -8.40
CA ILE A 45 -6.36 0.45 -8.41
C ILE A 45 -7.64 -0.11 -7.83
N ALA A 46 -8.28 -0.97 -8.60
CA ALA A 46 -9.46 -1.69 -8.16
C ALA A 46 -9.37 -3.17 -8.61
N ALA A 47 -8.31 -3.86 -8.23
CA ALA A 47 -8.25 -5.30 -8.33
C ALA A 47 -8.58 -5.92 -6.97
N GLU A 48 -9.56 -6.82 -6.95
CA GLU A 48 -9.87 -7.63 -5.78
C GLU A 48 -9.23 -9.01 -5.93
N VAL A 49 -8.48 -9.42 -4.93
CA VAL A 49 -8.01 -10.80 -4.80
C VAL A 49 -8.79 -11.48 -3.69
N SER A 50 -9.54 -12.52 -4.01
CA SER A 50 -10.17 -13.39 -3.04
C SER A 50 -9.46 -14.73 -2.98
N VAL A 51 -9.11 -15.18 -1.77
CA VAL A 51 -8.55 -16.51 -1.52
C VAL A 51 -9.71 -17.47 -1.32
N MET A 52 -9.93 -18.38 -2.26
CA MET A 52 -11.09 -19.28 -2.24
C MET A 52 -10.82 -20.62 -1.53
N GLN A 53 -9.58 -21.05 -1.37
CA GLN A 53 -9.28 -22.31 -0.72
C GLN A 53 -7.89 -22.33 -0.10
N GLN A 54 -7.80 -22.59 1.22
CA GLN A 54 -6.55 -22.99 1.84
C GLN A 54 -6.35 -24.48 1.52
N ALA A 55 -5.39 -24.81 0.67
CA ALA A 55 -4.82 -26.14 0.68
C ALA A 55 -4.13 -26.32 2.04
N THR A 56 -4.27 -27.50 2.62
CA THR A 56 -3.73 -27.89 3.92
C THR A 56 -2.32 -27.36 4.12
N ALA A 57 -2.13 -26.55 5.17
CA ALA A 57 -0.80 -26.19 5.63
C ALA A 57 -0.05 -27.50 5.95
N ASP A 58 1.11 -27.66 5.36
CA ASP A 58 1.99 -28.78 5.72
C ASP A 58 2.46 -28.55 7.16
N GLN A 59 2.02 -29.42 8.06
CA GLN A 59 2.25 -29.29 9.49
C GLN A 59 3.74 -29.53 9.80
N GLY A 60 4.59 -28.60 9.50
CA GLY A 60 6.00 -28.67 9.81
C GLY A 60 6.92 -27.77 9.00
N THR A 61 6.51 -27.27 7.85
CA THR A 61 7.39 -26.50 6.94
C THR A 61 7.08 -25.01 6.87
N GLY A 62 6.03 -24.52 7.53
CA GLY A 62 5.61 -23.12 7.44
C GLY A 62 5.16 -22.72 6.04
N SER A 63 4.75 -23.67 5.19
CA SER A 63 4.31 -23.40 3.82
C SER A 63 2.83 -23.71 3.61
N ALA A 64 2.19 -22.94 2.74
CA ALA A 64 0.79 -23.15 2.35
C ALA A 64 0.60 -22.78 0.88
N THR A 65 -0.29 -23.53 0.21
CA THR A 65 -0.70 -23.21 -1.16
C THR A 65 -2.12 -22.69 -1.16
N HIS A 66 -2.37 -21.66 -1.95
CA HIS A 66 -3.66 -21.00 -2.05
C HIS A 66 -4.10 -20.90 -3.51
N ASP A 67 -5.36 -21.18 -3.77
CA ASP A 67 -6.00 -20.84 -5.03
C ASP A 67 -6.54 -19.41 -4.92
N LEU A 68 -6.05 -18.53 -5.79
CA LEU A 68 -6.40 -17.12 -5.83
C LEU A 68 -7.40 -16.88 -6.96
N TRP A 69 -8.52 -16.26 -6.64
CA TRP A 69 -9.39 -15.66 -7.63
C TRP A 69 -9.17 -14.16 -7.67
N VAL A 70 -8.79 -13.68 -8.84
CA VAL A 70 -8.57 -12.24 -9.06
C VAL A 70 -9.69 -11.71 -9.92
N THR A 71 -10.31 -10.63 -9.49
CA THR A 71 -11.31 -9.90 -10.28
C THR A 71 -10.73 -8.55 -10.66
N ASN A 72 -10.65 -8.27 -11.96
CA ASN A 72 -10.26 -6.95 -12.43
C ASN A 72 -11.44 -5.98 -12.28
N ARG A 73 -11.28 -4.99 -11.41
CA ARG A 73 -12.24 -3.87 -11.24
C ARG A 73 -11.80 -2.62 -12.01
N MET A 74 -10.63 -2.69 -12.65
CA MET A 74 -10.08 -1.63 -13.48
C MET A 74 -10.66 -1.71 -14.90
N GLY A 75 -10.34 -0.72 -15.72
CA GLY A 75 -10.47 -0.85 -17.17
C GLY A 75 -9.62 -2.00 -17.73
N VAL A 76 -9.69 -2.22 -19.02
CA VAL A 76 -8.87 -3.23 -19.70
C VAL A 76 -7.39 -2.91 -19.52
N PHE A 77 -6.60 -3.88 -19.08
CA PHE A 77 -5.15 -3.75 -18.98
C PHE A 77 -4.47 -5.08 -19.32
N THR A 78 -3.21 -5.02 -19.75
CA THR A 78 -2.36 -6.21 -19.84
C THR A 78 -1.58 -6.36 -18.53
N GLY A 79 -1.65 -7.53 -17.89
CA GLY A 79 -0.98 -7.73 -16.61
C GLY A 79 -1.00 -9.16 -16.10
N ARG A 80 -0.35 -9.33 -14.94
CA ARG A 80 -0.29 -10.59 -14.20
C ARG A 80 -0.12 -10.37 -12.71
N LEU A 81 -0.33 -11.41 -11.92
CA LEU A 81 0.19 -11.47 -10.57
C LEU A 81 1.67 -11.89 -10.58
N MET A 82 2.46 -11.28 -9.74
CA MET A 82 3.86 -11.62 -9.52
C MET A 82 4.11 -12.09 -8.10
N SER A 83 5.15 -12.93 -7.98
CA SER A 83 5.73 -13.29 -6.70
C SER A 83 6.24 -12.06 -5.96
N ASN A 84 6.13 -12.07 -4.63
CA ASN A 84 6.60 -11.02 -3.76
C ASN A 84 7.27 -11.65 -2.53
N PRO A 85 8.32 -11.06 -1.95
CA PRO A 85 8.75 -11.45 -0.63
C PRO A 85 7.61 -11.39 0.38
N LEU A 86 7.66 -12.24 1.40
CA LEU A 86 6.71 -12.17 2.50
C LEU A 86 6.88 -10.84 3.25
N GLY A 87 5.77 -10.24 3.63
CA GLY A 87 5.77 -9.06 4.48
C GLY A 87 5.87 -9.41 5.97
N SER A 88 6.40 -8.48 6.73
CA SER A 88 6.32 -8.44 8.20
C SER A 88 5.47 -7.23 8.57
N ALA A 89 4.28 -7.48 9.10
CA ALA A 89 3.26 -6.47 9.34
C ALA A 89 3.06 -6.19 10.82
N ARG A 90 2.86 -4.92 11.15
CA ARG A 90 2.24 -4.48 12.40
C ARG A 90 0.86 -3.93 12.04
N ARG A 91 -0.18 -4.50 12.64
CA ARG A 91 -1.56 -4.03 12.49
C ARG A 91 -2.13 -3.73 13.87
N GLN A 92 -2.72 -2.55 14.03
CA GLN A 92 -3.26 -2.10 15.30
C GLN A 92 -4.52 -1.26 15.07
N GLN A 93 -5.54 -1.45 15.91
CA GLN A 93 -6.64 -0.50 16.02
C GLN A 93 -6.28 0.51 17.10
N LEU A 94 -6.33 1.78 16.77
CA LEU A 94 -5.86 2.89 17.61
C LEU A 94 -6.91 3.98 17.67
N GLU A 95 -6.75 4.89 18.64
CA GLU A 95 -7.52 6.11 18.77
C GLU A 95 -6.61 7.30 18.60
N LEU A 96 -7.06 8.31 17.87
CA LEU A 96 -6.35 9.56 17.59
C LEU A 96 -7.22 10.73 18.06
N ALA A 97 -6.65 11.62 18.87
CA ALA A 97 -7.32 12.82 19.33
C ALA A 97 -7.05 14.01 18.37
N GLU A 98 -7.92 15.03 18.45
CA GLU A 98 -7.73 16.26 17.67
C GLU A 98 -6.34 16.87 17.92
N LYS A 99 -5.61 17.21 16.85
CA LYS A 99 -4.23 17.76 16.89
C LYS A 99 -3.18 16.81 17.46
N GLU A 100 -3.51 15.55 17.67
CA GLU A 100 -2.55 14.52 18.04
C GLU A 100 -1.78 14.03 16.80
N GLN A 101 -0.51 13.70 17.01
CA GLN A 101 0.32 12.99 16.06
C GLN A 101 0.84 11.70 16.71
N GLN A 102 0.67 10.56 16.05
CA GLN A 102 1.22 9.28 16.48
C GLN A 102 2.37 8.88 15.56
N ILE A 103 3.49 8.45 16.16
CA ILE A 103 4.71 8.10 15.43
C ILE A 103 5.06 6.64 15.66
N PHE A 104 5.31 5.93 14.58
CA PHE A 104 5.72 4.53 14.55
C PHE A 104 7.12 4.40 13.95
N GLU A 105 8.01 3.71 14.66
CA GLU A 105 9.33 3.38 14.16
C GLU A 105 9.30 2.01 13.44
N VAL A 106 9.99 1.93 12.31
CA VAL A 106 10.10 0.74 11.48
C VAL A 106 11.55 0.52 11.11
N GLU A 107 12.07 -0.68 11.32
CA GLU A 107 13.38 -1.08 10.83
C GLU A 107 13.23 -1.79 9.50
N VAL A 108 13.92 -1.29 8.46
CA VAL A 108 13.89 -1.84 7.10
C VAL A 108 15.16 -2.65 6.86
N PRO A 109 15.07 -3.98 6.69
CA PRO A 109 16.23 -4.81 6.37
C PRO A 109 16.83 -4.51 4.98
N PRO A 110 18.12 -4.77 4.78
CA PRO A 110 18.75 -4.63 3.47
C PRO A 110 18.04 -5.46 2.38
N GLY A 111 17.88 -4.88 1.19
CA GLY A 111 17.28 -5.54 0.04
C GLY A 111 15.75 -5.68 0.12
N SER A 112 15.08 -4.91 0.99
CA SER A 112 13.62 -4.82 1.02
C SER A 112 13.10 -4.16 -0.26
N PRO A 113 12.20 -4.79 -1.03
CA PRO A 113 11.65 -4.18 -2.25
C PRO A 113 10.59 -3.12 -1.97
N ALA A 114 9.94 -3.18 -0.79
CA ALA A 114 8.92 -2.19 -0.44
C ALA A 114 8.76 -2.05 1.08
N LEU A 115 8.40 -0.82 1.49
CA LEU A 115 7.78 -0.45 2.76
C LEU A 115 6.41 0.13 2.44
N MET A 116 5.36 -0.39 3.06
CA MET A 116 3.98 0.09 2.92
C MET A 116 3.46 0.57 4.26
N ALA A 117 2.73 1.67 4.27
CA ALA A 117 1.99 2.17 5.42
C ALA A 117 0.57 2.53 5.02
N ARG A 118 -0.39 2.27 5.89
CA ARG A 118 -1.80 2.58 5.66
C ARG A 118 -2.50 3.01 6.95
N VAL A 119 -3.42 3.94 6.78
CA VAL A 119 -4.46 4.31 7.74
C VAL A 119 -5.81 4.07 7.07
N PHE A 120 -6.71 3.33 7.70
CA PHE A 120 -7.99 2.98 7.09
C PHE A 120 -9.04 2.65 8.15
N GLY A 121 -10.30 2.50 7.71
CA GLY A 121 -11.38 2.10 8.60
C GLY A 121 -11.65 3.12 9.70
N LEU A 122 -11.57 4.41 9.39
CA LEU A 122 -11.90 5.48 10.32
C LEU A 122 -13.32 5.33 10.84
N SER A 123 -13.52 5.52 12.14
CA SER A 123 -14.85 5.45 12.77
C SER A 123 -15.78 6.59 12.35
N ASP A 124 -15.21 7.66 11.80
CA ASP A 124 -15.94 8.79 11.23
C ASP A 124 -15.40 9.07 9.82
N SER A 125 -16.27 8.99 8.82
CA SER A 125 -15.91 9.20 7.41
C SER A 125 -15.61 10.66 7.06
N ASP A 126 -15.92 11.59 7.95
CA ASP A 126 -15.62 13.01 7.79
C ASP A 126 -14.30 13.43 8.47
N ALA A 127 -13.65 12.49 9.17
CA ALA A 127 -12.34 12.71 9.74
C ALA A 127 -11.28 12.81 8.63
N ASP A 128 -10.37 13.75 8.81
CA ASP A 128 -9.22 14.00 7.95
C ASP A 128 -7.94 13.66 8.71
N VAL A 129 -7.27 12.60 8.28
CA VAL A 129 -6.10 12.02 8.92
C VAL A 129 -4.99 11.86 7.89
N ASP A 130 -3.88 12.51 8.11
CA ASP A 130 -2.74 12.52 7.20
C ASP A 130 -1.72 11.42 7.54
N LEU A 131 -1.09 10.86 6.52
CA LEU A 131 -0.04 9.85 6.64
C LEU A 131 1.28 10.35 6.06
N TYR A 132 2.32 10.41 6.90
CA TYR A 132 3.67 10.85 6.51
C TYR A 132 4.68 9.73 6.73
N VAL A 133 5.59 9.54 5.78
CA VAL A 133 6.69 8.57 5.87
C VAL A 133 8.02 9.29 5.74
N PHE A 134 8.93 9.05 6.70
CA PHE A 134 10.25 9.68 6.79
C PHE A 134 11.35 8.63 6.68
N ASP A 135 12.34 8.92 5.85
CA ASP A 135 13.63 8.21 5.84
C ASP A 135 14.52 8.77 6.95
N CYS A 136 14.83 7.92 7.93
CA CYS A 136 15.69 8.22 9.09
C CYS A 136 16.97 7.38 9.08
N THR A 137 17.40 6.92 7.91
CA THR A 137 18.63 6.11 7.74
C THR A 137 19.92 6.93 7.89
N SER A 138 19.81 8.25 7.93
CA SER A 138 20.86 9.21 8.29
C SER A 138 20.55 9.87 9.63
N ASP A 139 21.47 10.72 10.11
CA ASP A 139 21.33 11.43 11.40
C ASP A 139 20.08 12.32 11.45
N GLU A 140 19.61 12.81 10.30
CA GLU A 140 18.40 13.60 10.19
C GLU A 140 17.33 12.83 9.40
N CYS A 141 16.11 12.76 9.96
CA CYS A 141 14.96 12.23 9.23
C CYS A 141 14.52 13.18 8.11
N ARG A 142 14.26 12.63 6.94
CA ARG A 142 13.81 13.40 5.77
C ARG A 142 12.45 12.90 5.31
N PRO A 143 11.52 13.78 4.94
CA PRO A 143 10.27 13.38 4.33
C PRO A 143 10.54 12.56 3.05
N ALA A 144 9.97 11.37 2.97
CA ALA A 144 10.11 10.50 1.81
C ALA A 144 8.83 10.46 0.98
N ARG A 145 7.67 10.38 1.63
CA ARG A 145 6.37 10.39 0.98
C ARG A 145 5.27 10.79 1.96
N THR A 146 4.21 11.36 1.40
CA THR A 146 3.00 11.76 2.14
C THR A 146 1.79 11.32 1.34
N ASP A 147 0.74 10.92 2.04
CA ASP A 147 -0.63 10.85 1.58
C ASP A 147 -1.44 11.70 2.56
N ALA A 148 -2.09 12.75 2.07
CA ALA A 148 -2.76 13.77 2.86
C ALA A 148 -3.93 14.33 2.05
N ASP A 149 -4.73 13.42 1.49
CA ASP A 149 -5.93 13.77 0.78
C ASP A 149 -7.04 14.13 1.78
N PRO A 150 -7.84 15.16 1.51
CA PRO A 150 -8.93 15.53 2.40
C PRO A 150 -9.93 14.38 2.53
N LYS A 151 -9.95 13.72 3.66
CA LYS A 151 -10.79 12.59 4.04
C LYS A 151 -10.47 11.27 3.33
N GLY A 152 -10.57 10.21 4.05
CA GLY A 152 -10.49 8.85 3.54
C GLY A 152 -9.39 8.01 4.15
N ASP A 153 -9.21 6.85 3.54
CA ASP A 153 -8.11 5.93 3.88
C ASP A 153 -6.82 6.42 3.22
N GLU A 154 -5.73 6.50 3.98
CA GLU A 154 -4.43 6.92 3.50
C GLU A 154 -3.51 5.73 3.25
N SER A 155 -2.69 5.78 2.19
CA SER A 155 -1.79 4.68 1.83
C SER A 155 -0.53 5.15 1.13
N VAL A 156 0.61 4.78 1.69
CA VAL A 156 1.93 5.09 1.15
C VAL A 156 2.69 3.80 0.86
N ILE A 157 3.32 3.72 -0.32
CA ILE A 157 4.28 2.67 -0.67
C ILE A 157 5.60 3.34 -1.06
N ILE A 158 6.68 2.96 -0.38
CA ILE A 158 8.05 3.30 -0.73
C ILE A 158 8.67 2.08 -1.43
N TRP A 159 8.98 2.22 -2.70
CA TRP A 159 9.67 1.17 -3.47
C TRP A 159 11.18 1.25 -3.27
N ASN A 160 11.82 0.10 -3.03
CA ASN A 160 13.26 -0.03 -2.79
C ASN A 160 13.75 0.91 -1.68
N PRO A 161 13.15 0.88 -0.47
CA PRO A 161 13.57 1.72 0.63
C PRO A 161 15.02 1.43 1.02
N SER A 162 15.74 2.45 1.48
CA SER A 162 17.05 2.30 2.09
C SER A 162 16.94 1.44 3.35
N ALA A 163 17.95 0.59 3.60
CA ALA A 163 18.02 -0.19 4.83
C ALA A 163 18.27 0.71 6.05
N GLY A 164 17.61 0.44 7.17
CA GLY A 164 17.75 1.17 8.42
C GLY A 164 16.42 1.72 8.94
N LYS A 165 16.49 2.77 9.76
CA LYS A 165 15.34 3.32 10.46
C LYS A 165 14.46 4.19 9.60
N TRP A 166 13.17 3.97 9.73
CA TRP A 166 12.12 4.77 9.13
C TRP A 166 11.11 5.20 10.20
N LYS A 167 10.43 6.31 9.97
CA LYS A 167 9.32 6.77 10.82
C LYS A 167 8.09 6.98 9.97
N ILE A 168 6.96 6.58 10.54
CA ILE A 168 5.64 6.77 9.98
C ILE A 168 4.87 7.61 10.99
N ALA A 169 4.35 8.76 10.55
CA ALA A 169 3.53 9.62 11.39
C ALA A 169 2.10 9.64 10.86
N VAL A 170 1.16 9.51 11.78
CA VAL A 170 -0.27 9.66 11.55
C VAL A 170 -0.70 10.91 12.28
N ASP A 171 -1.24 11.88 11.56
CA ASP A 171 -1.58 13.20 12.06
C ASP A 171 -3.08 13.48 11.94
N ALA A 172 -3.70 14.01 12.99
CA ALA A 172 -5.08 14.45 12.94
C ALA A 172 -5.16 15.84 12.30
N ALA A 173 -5.36 15.90 10.99
CA ALA A 173 -5.48 17.15 10.26
C ALA A 173 -6.78 17.90 10.61
N SER A 174 -7.90 17.18 10.67
CA SER A 174 -9.20 17.71 11.12
C SER A 174 -10.12 16.59 11.56
N LEU A 175 -10.62 16.65 12.77
CA LEU A 175 -11.58 15.68 13.30
C LEU A 175 -12.94 16.35 13.55
N PRO A 176 -14.06 15.73 13.13
CA PRO A 176 -15.40 16.23 13.44
C PRO A 176 -15.80 15.96 14.90
N SER A 177 -15.08 15.09 15.60
CA SER A 177 -15.24 14.72 17.01
C SER A 177 -13.92 14.86 17.76
N GLU A 178 -13.94 14.79 19.10
CA GLU A 178 -12.72 14.90 19.91
C GLU A 178 -11.69 13.81 19.61
N THR A 179 -12.17 12.62 19.22
CA THR A 179 -11.35 11.44 18.89
C THR A 179 -11.94 10.66 17.72
N VAL A 180 -11.09 9.93 17.00
CA VAL A 180 -11.46 8.98 15.97
C VAL A 180 -10.68 7.68 16.18
N THR A 181 -11.33 6.52 15.99
CA THR A 181 -10.60 5.25 15.92
C THR A 181 -10.28 4.92 14.48
N TYR A 182 -9.12 4.28 14.28
CA TYR A 182 -8.63 3.88 12.95
C TYR A 182 -7.83 2.59 13.02
N GLU A 183 -7.68 1.93 11.86
CA GLU A 183 -6.77 0.80 11.67
C GLU A 183 -5.44 1.33 11.12
N TYR A 184 -4.35 1.06 11.84
CA TYR A 184 -2.99 1.28 11.40
C TYR A 184 -2.37 0.00 10.87
N LEU A 185 -1.67 0.07 9.73
CA LEU A 185 -0.91 -1.02 9.15
C LEU A 185 0.41 -0.51 8.60
N ASP A 186 1.53 -1.09 9.04
CA ASP A 186 2.80 -0.99 8.33
C ASP A 186 3.33 -2.38 7.96
N VAL A 187 3.93 -2.50 6.77
CA VAL A 187 4.47 -3.75 6.25
C VAL A 187 5.83 -3.51 5.61
N VAL A 188 6.82 -4.24 6.07
CA VAL A 188 8.13 -4.34 5.40
C VAL A 188 8.19 -5.66 4.64
N PHE A 189 8.47 -5.62 3.34
CA PHE A 189 8.64 -6.81 2.51
C PHE A 189 10.12 -7.16 2.40
N ASN A 190 10.48 -8.40 2.77
CA ASN A 190 11.85 -8.88 2.65
C ASN A 190 11.90 -10.41 2.54
N SER A 191 12.82 -10.93 1.74
CA SER A 191 12.98 -12.38 1.54
C SER A 191 13.46 -13.12 2.79
N SER A 192 14.03 -12.42 3.76
CA SER A 192 14.38 -13.00 5.07
C SER A 192 13.17 -13.45 5.89
N PHE A 193 11.98 -12.91 5.62
CA PHE A 193 10.73 -13.33 6.25
C PHE A 193 10.10 -14.54 5.57
N GLY A 194 10.40 -14.74 4.29
CA GLY A 194 9.82 -15.75 3.43
C GLY A 194 9.45 -15.21 2.05
N ASN A 195 8.64 -15.97 1.32
CA ASN A 195 8.23 -15.59 -0.03
C ASN A 195 6.80 -16.05 -0.32
N VAL A 196 6.15 -15.31 -1.21
CA VAL A 196 4.90 -15.70 -1.88
C VAL A 196 5.22 -15.93 -3.34
N GLY A 197 5.31 -17.18 -3.76
CA GLY A 197 5.50 -17.58 -5.17
C GLY A 197 4.17 -17.61 -5.90
N VAL A 198 4.08 -17.01 -7.09
CA VAL A 198 2.89 -17.08 -7.95
C VAL A 198 3.25 -17.52 -9.35
N LEU A 199 2.42 -18.38 -9.92
CA LEU A 199 2.47 -18.72 -11.34
C LEU A 199 1.30 -18.04 -12.05
N ASP A 200 1.60 -16.97 -12.77
CA ASP A 200 0.68 -16.27 -13.65
C ASP A 200 1.45 -15.72 -14.85
N VAL A 201 0.77 -15.53 -15.96
CA VAL A 201 1.39 -15.02 -17.21
C VAL A 201 0.73 -13.72 -17.62
N PRO A 202 1.50 -12.80 -18.24
CA PRO A 202 0.94 -11.56 -18.75
C PRO A 202 -0.10 -11.86 -19.83
N GLN A 203 -1.29 -11.30 -19.65
CA GLN A 203 -2.35 -11.36 -20.66
C GLN A 203 -3.29 -10.17 -20.49
N GLU A 204 -4.05 -9.89 -21.53
CA GLU A 204 -5.10 -8.89 -21.45
C GLU A 204 -6.19 -9.33 -20.45
N ARG A 205 -6.53 -8.43 -19.54
CA ARG A 205 -7.56 -8.59 -18.51
C ARG A 205 -8.65 -7.56 -18.77
N GLY A 206 -9.79 -8.04 -19.27
CA GLY A 206 -10.95 -7.19 -19.47
C GLY A 206 -11.51 -6.66 -18.15
N GLN A 207 -12.22 -5.54 -18.21
CA GLN A 207 -12.97 -5.05 -17.06
C GLN A 207 -13.94 -6.13 -16.55
N ASP A 208 -14.05 -6.29 -15.24
CA ASP A 208 -14.83 -7.32 -14.54
C ASP A 208 -14.45 -8.77 -14.89
N SER A 209 -13.36 -8.97 -15.65
CA SER A 209 -12.85 -10.31 -15.91
C SER A 209 -12.31 -10.94 -14.63
N ARG A 210 -12.48 -12.26 -14.55
CA ARG A 210 -12.00 -13.06 -13.41
C ARG A 210 -11.06 -14.15 -13.90
N TRP A 211 -9.95 -14.33 -13.19
CA TRP A 211 -9.02 -15.43 -13.48
C TRP A 211 -8.50 -16.09 -12.22
N MET A 212 -7.94 -17.26 -12.38
CA MET A 212 -7.37 -18.03 -11.28
C MET A 212 -5.85 -18.04 -11.39
N ALA A 213 -5.18 -17.87 -10.26
CA ALA A 213 -3.75 -18.11 -10.10
C ALA A 213 -3.51 -18.97 -8.86
N LYS A 214 -2.34 -19.61 -8.78
CA LYS A 214 -1.92 -20.35 -7.59
C LYS A 214 -0.79 -19.60 -6.90
N ALA A 215 -0.91 -19.40 -5.60
CA ALA A 215 0.14 -18.86 -4.76
C ALA A 215 0.66 -19.94 -3.81
N HIS A 216 1.97 -19.97 -3.64
CA HIS A 216 2.64 -20.77 -2.63
C HIS A 216 3.31 -19.83 -1.64
N VAL A 217 2.85 -19.85 -0.39
CA VAL A 217 3.39 -19.03 0.69
C VAL A 217 4.37 -19.89 1.48
N TRP A 218 5.59 -19.39 1.65
CA TRP A 218 6.59 -19.96 2.53
C TRP A 218 7.04 -18.90 3.55
N SER A 219 7.05 -19.26 4.84
CA SER A 219 7.49 -18.40 5.93
C SER A 219 8.76 -18.96 6.56
N ALA A 220 9.72 -18.08 6.85
CA ALA A 220 10.93 -18.40 7.59
C ALA A 220 10.66 -18.72 9.08
N GLY A 221 9.42 -18.56 9.53
CA GLY A 221 8.98 -18.83 10.89
C GLY A 221 8.82 -17.57 11.74
N ALA A 222 8.17 -17.72 12.89
CA ALA A 222 7.85 -16.61 13.78
C ALA A 222 9.07 -15.84 14.29
N GLY A 223 10.22 -16.49 14.42
CA GLY A 223 11.46 -15.87 14.89
C GLY A 223 12.12 -14.92 13.89
N SER A 224 11.65 -14.87 12.63
CA SER A 224 12.16 -13.93 11.62
C SER A 224 11.50 -12.55 11.71
N HIS A 225 10.42 -12.42 12.47
CA HIS A 225 9.69 -11.16 12.66
C HIS A 225 10.03 -10.53 14.00
N GLU A 226 10.05 -9.20 14.05
CA GLU A 226 10.14 -8.48 15.31
C GLU A 226 8.92 -8.76 16.21
N PRO A 227 9.06 -8.63 17.55
CA PRO A 227 7.92 -8.76 18.45
C PRO A 227 6.76 -7.82 18.06
N GLY A 228 5.54 -8.37 18.06
CA GLY A 228 4.34 -7.62 17.68
C GLY A 228 4.08 -7.53 16.18
N ARG A 229 4.92 -8.12 15.34
CA ARG A 229 4.72 -8.23 13.90
C ARG A 229 4.32 -9.64 13.49
N THR A 230 3.52 -9.73 12.44
CA THR A 230 3.01 -11.00 11.90
C THR A 230 3.33 -11.15 10.42
N PRO A 231 3.41 -12.40 9.91
CA PRO A 231 3.53 -12.63 8.48
C PRO A 231 2.40 -11.98 7.70
N TYR A 232 2.78 -11.30 6.62
CA TYR A 232 1.84 -10.63 5.71
C TYR A 232 2.03 -11.16 4.28
N PRO A 233 1.24 -12.17 3.89
CA PRO A 233 1.30 -12.70 2.55
C PRO A 233 0.62 -11.74 1.57
N ALA A 234 1.35 -11.33 0.54
CA ALA A 234 0.83 -10.46 -0.50
C ALA A 234 1.45 -10.81 -1.86
N VAL A 235 0.72 -10.55 -2.91
CA VAL A 235 1.18 -10.65 -4.30
C VAL A 235 1.27 -9.27 -4.92
N LEU A 236 2.14 -9.11 -5.92
CA LEU A 236 2.27 -7.89 -6.67
C LEU A 236 1.42 -7.99 -7.94
N LEU A 237 0.56 -7.02 -8.18
CA LEU A 237 -0.09 -6.85 -9.47
C LEU A 237 0.83 -6.01 -10.37
N GLU A 238 1.22 -6.58 -11.50
CA GLU A 238 2.07 -5.94 -12.49
C GLU A 238 1.27 -5.67 -13.77
N GLY A 239 1.38 -4.45 -14.29
CA GLY A 239 0.81 -4.05 -15.57
C GLY A 239 1.85 -3.84 -16.64
N TRP A 240 1.42 -3.81 -17.90
CA TRP A 240 2.25 -3.54 -19.08
C TRP A 240 1.66 -2.42 -19.92
N GLU A 241 2.54 -1.52 -20.38
CA GLU A 241 2.26 -0.57 -21.44
C GLU A 241 3.35 -0.74 -22.51
N GLY A 242 2.95 -1.23 -23.68
CA GLY A 242 3.90 -1.62 -24.74
C GLY A 242 4.85 -2.72 -24.26
N SER A 243 6.15 -2.44 -24.23
CA SER A 243 7.18 -3.37 -23.75
C SER A 243 7.62 -3.12 -22.30
N GLN A 244 7.07 -2.12 -21.63
CA GLN A 244 7.44 -1.76 -20.26
C GLN A 244 6.44 -2.33 -19.25
N SER A 245 6.97 -2.90 -18.17
CA SER A 245 6.17 -3.32 -17.03
C SER A 245 6.32 -2.35 -15.88
N PHE A 246 5.28 -2.25 -15.06
CA PHE A 246 5.27 -1.41 -13.87
C PHE A 246 4.43 -2.05 -12.76
N PRO A 247 4.83 -1.87 -11.48
CA PRO A 247 4.02 -2.33 -10.37
C PRO A 247 2.76 -1.47 -10.26
N LEU A 248 1.59 -2.14 -10.21
CA LEU A 248 0.31 -1.48 -10.01
C LEU A 248 -0.06 -1.43 -8.54
N SER A 249 0.02 -2.58 -7.85
CA SER A 249 -0.40 -2.69 -6.44
C SER A 249 0.19 -3.89 -5.74
N ILE A 250 0.21 -3.81 -4.41
CA ILE A 250 0.43 -4.92 -3.50
C ILE A 250 -0.94 -5.38 -2.99
N LEU A 251 -1.28 -6.63 -3.25
CA LEU A 251 -2.56 -7.23 -2.91
C LEU A 251 -2.38 -8.24 -1.77
N GLU A 252 -2.97 -7.95 -0.62
CA GLU A 252 -2.97 -8.85 0.54
C GLU A 252 -3.74 -10.13 0.24
N LEU A 253 -3.19 -11.26 0.63
CA LEU A 253 -3.89 -12.55 0.57
C LEU A 253 -4.67 -12.75 1.87
N VAL A 254 -5.87 -12.22 1.92
CA VAL A 254 -6.77 -12.40 3.06
C VAL A 254 -7.50 -13.74 2.90
N SER A 255 -7.34 -14.63 3.90
CA SER A 255 -8.20 -15.82 3.96
C SER A 255 -9.60 -15.40 4.37
N ASP A 256 -10.58 -15.71 3.55
CA ASP A 256 -12.00 -15.61 3.92
C ASP A 256 -12.27 -16.59 5.09
N ARG A 257 -11.96 -16.16 6.30
CA ARG A 257 -12.51 -16.82 7.49
C ARG A 257 -13.93 -16.29 7.66
N THR A 258 -14.86 -16.88 6.94
CA THR A 258 -16.25 -16.85 7.41
C THR A 258 -16.21 -17.47 8.80
N PRO A 259 -16.60 -16.75 9.87
CA PRO A 259 -16.69 -17.37 11.18
C PRO A 259 -17.64 -18.55 11.05
N SER A 260 -17.13 -19.76 11.26
CA SER A 260 -17.99 -20.93 11.39
C SER A 260 -18.98 -20.63 12.50
N ARG A 261 -20.24 -20.41 12.14
CA ARG A 261 -21.32 -20.45 13.11
C ARG A 261 -21.26 -21.82 13.76
N GLU A 262 -20.68 -21.87 14.95
CA GLU A 262 -20.90 -23.02 15.84
C GLU A 262 -22.42 -23.18 16.03
N ARG A 263 -22.92 -24.36 15.67
CA ARG A 263 -24.30 -24.81 15.94
C ARG A 263 -24.35 -25.40 17.32
#